data_66a8ebb169e2bcf4f36c6aacdd893a45
#
_entry.id   66a8ebb169e2bcf4f36c6aacdd893a45
#
_cell.length_a   1.000
_cell.length_b   1.000
_cell.length_c   1.000
_cell.angle_alpha   90.00
_cell.angle_beta   90.00
_cell.angle_gamma   90.00
#
_symmetry.space_group_name_H-M   'P 1'
#
loop_
_entity.id
_entity.type
_entity.pdbx_description
1 polymer ?
#
loop_
_entity_poly.entity_id
_entity_poly.type
_entity_poly.pdbx_seq_one_letter_code
_entity_poly.pdbx_strand_id
1 'polypeptide(L)'
;GHCRLSLLDSATGTVTQIPAPEALADLTVSKTTDGGADIPALLQKAIPYLEESGAGKTEIWIASDMQASSWKPDSPLWPGVRQRLAALPLPPSIRIMALRDRPESNRGIRVRQAQVNNGKLVLDLEVLRQGFNPNQPEDVPVQLSVDNASSSATLQLAGENTSIRKEIPLPQGKESGFGFVALPHDDFIRDDISFFTFAPKPLANILIFGPSGEVGKTLSLMSAPPGLPGRKATMPGNTREAQANLASQSMVVWYGPPPRAEMEKK
;
A
#
# COMPACT_ATOMS: atom_id res chain seq x y z
N GLY A 1 -8.26 45.02 -0.29
CA GLY A 1 -8.58 43.95 0.64
C GLY A 1 -7.40 43.01 0.72
N HIS A 2 -7.03 42.57 1.90
CA HIS A 2 -5.96 41.58 2.08
C HIS A 2 -6.52 40.20 1.76
N CYS A 3 -5.93 39.50 0.80
CA CYS A 3 -6.19 38.10 0.54
C CYS A 3 -5.21 37.25 1.37
N ARG A 4 -5.72 36.27 2.13
CA ARG A 4 -4.91 35.28 2.84
C ARG A 4 -4.80 34.04 1.96
N LEU A 5 -3.59 33.59 1.67
CA LEU A 5 -3.34 32.36 0.92
C LEU A 5 -2.85 31.28 1.85
N SER A 6 -3.45 30.09 1.79
CA SER A 6 -3.05 28.93 2.54
C SER A 6 -2.96 27.71 1.64
N LEU A 7 -1.92 26.92 1.78
CA LEU A 7 -1.71 25.67 1.06
C LEU A 7 -2.03 24.50 1.98
N LEU A 8 -2.89 23.60 1.53
CA LEU A 8 -3.10 22.29 2.13
C LEU A 8 -2.39 21.26 1.27
N ASP A 9 -1.29 20.72 1.79
CA ASP A 9 -0.48 19.73 1.09
C ASP A 9 -1.14 18.33 1.11
N SER A 10 -1.23 17.70 -0.05
CA SER A 10 -1.86 16.38 -0.20
C SER A 10 -1.04 15.23 0.40
N ALA A 11 0.28 15.35 0.49
CA ALA A 11 1.15 14.31 1.02
C ALA A 11 1.14 14.27 2.55
N THR A 12 1.17 15.44 3.20
CA THR A 12 1.25 15.55 4.67
C THR A 12 -0.09 15.85 5.32
N GLY A 13 -1.01 16.48 4.57
CA GLY A 13 -2.27 17.01 5.09
C GLY A 13 -2.08 18.21 6.02
N THR A 14 -0.93 18.88 5.94
CA THR A 14 -0.64 20.09 6.73
C THR A 14 -1.11 21.35 6.01
N VAL A 15 -1.55 22.34 6.80
CA VAL A 15 -1.92 23.67 6.29
C VAL A 15 -0.75 24.61 6.52
N THR A 16 -0.25 25.23 5.47
CA THR A 16 0.82 26.22 5.52
C THR A 16 0.31 27.56 5.00
N GLN A 17 0.50 28.62 5.77
CA GLN A 17 0.17 29.96 5.32
C GLN A 17 1.24 30.46 4.33
N ILE A 18 0.80 30.95 3.18
CA ILE A 18 1.67 31.40 2.09
C ILE A 18 1.64 32.95 2.08
N PRO A 19 2.79 33.60 2.22
CA PRO A 19 2.84 35.06 2.31
C PRO A 19 2.46 35.74 0.98
N ALA A 20 2.83 35.13 -0.16
CA ALA A 20 2.54 35.64 -1.50
C ALA A 20 2.52 34.46 -2.49
N PRO A 21 1.79 34.56 -3.63
CA PRO A 21 1.71 33.48 -4.61
C PRO A 21 3.07 32.99 -5.15
N GLU A 22 4.02 33.91 -5.26
CA GLU A 22 5.38 33.63 -5.76
C GLU A 22 6.13 32.64 -4.83
N ALA A 23 5.83 32.66 -3.54
CA ALA A 23 6.45 31.76 -2.56
C ALA A 23 6.03 30.28 -2.77
N LEU A 24 5.00 29.99 -3.57
CA LEU A 24 4.61 28.61 -3.90
C LEU A 24 5.71 27.88 -4.68
N ALA A 25 6.47 28.59 -5.52
CA ALA A 25 7.54 27.99 -6.34
C ALA A 25 8.71 27.46 -5.49
N ASP A 26 8.97 28.10 -4.34
CA ASP A 26 10.13 27.80 -3.49
C ASP A 26 9.80 26.82 -2.36
N LEU A 27 8.52 26.41 -2.22
CA LEU A 27 8.13 25.50 -1.17
C LEU A 27 8.61 24.08 -1.47
N THR A 28 9.20 23.44 -0.45
CA THR A 28 9.59 22.03 -0.52
C THR A 28 8.39 21.11 -0.78
N VAL A 29 7.21 21.51 -0.29
CA VAL A 29 5.93 20.80 -0.50
C VAL A 29 5.39 20.90 -1.93
N SER A 30 5.93 21.80 -2.77
CA SER A 30 5.58 21.86 -4.19
C SER A 30 6.26 20.78 -5.03
N LYS A 31 7.19 20.02 -4.43
CA LYS A 31 7.83 18.88 -5.12
C LYS A 31 6.89 17.69 -5.18
N THR A 32 6.92 17.01 -6.30
CA THR A 32 6.16 15.75 -6.47
C THR A 32 6.61 14.71 -5.47
N THR A 33 5.66 13.97 -4.91
CA THR A 33 5.89 12.84 -4.01
C THR A 33 5.30 11.57 -4.61
N ASP A 34 5.72 10.40 -4.09
CA ASP A 34 5.15 9.12 -4.49
C ASP A 34 3.84 8.79 -3.76
N GLY A 35 3.38 9.70 -2.91
CA GLY A 35 2.11 9.56 -2.18
C GLY A 35 0.90 9.89 -3.05
N GLY A 36 -0.10 9.00 -3.06
CA GLY A 36 -1.38 9.30 -3.70
C GLY A 36 -2.19 10.34 -2.91
N ALA A 37 -2.86 11.25 -3.61
CA ALA A 37 -3.77 12.19 -2.97
C ALA A 37 -5.11 11.51 -2.59
N ASP A 38 -5.76 12.04 -1.54
CA ASP A 38 -7.10 11.68 -1.12
C ASP A 38 -7.92 12.96 -0.98
N ILE A 39 -8.57 13.38 -2.08
CA ILE A 39 -9.29 14.66 -2.14
C ILE A 39 -10.41 14.77 -1.10
N PRO A 40 -11.30 13.76 -0.91
CA PRO A 40 -12.33 13.84 0.13
C PRO A 40 -11.73 13.98 1.53
N ALA A 41 -10.65 13.25 1.86
CA ALA A 41 -9.99 13.38 3.16
C ALA A 41 -9.31 14.73 3.34
N LEU A 42 -8.72 15.29 2.29
CA LEU A 42 -8.13 16.65 2.31
C LEU A 42 -9.19 17.71 2.56
N LEU A 43 -10.33 17.65 1.87
CA LEU A 43 -11.43 18.58 2.09
C LEU A 43 -11.99 18.44 3.50
N GLN A 44 -12.08 17.23 4.04
CA GLN A 44 -12.47 17.00 5.43
C GLN A 44 -11.51 17.68 6.44
N LYS A 45 -10.20 17.70 6.13
CA LYS A 45 -9.19 18.41 6.94
C LYS A 45 -9.24 19.93 6.76
N ALA A 46 -9.62 20.42 5.59
CA ALA A 46 -9.74 21.85 5.31
C ALA A 46 -10.90 22.50 6.09
N ILE A 47 -11.97 21.78 6.35
CA ILE A 47 -13.18 22.32 6.97
C ILE A 47 -12.94 22.92 8.35
N PRO A 48 -12.30 22.25 9.33
CA PRO A 48 -11.99 22.84 10.64
C PRO A 48 -11.17 24.13 10.51
N TYR A 49 -10.20 24.15 9.60
CA TYR A 49 -9.40 25.33 9.34
C TYR A 49 -10.26 26.52 8.83
N LEU A 50 -11.24 26.24 7.97
CA LEU A 50 -12.18 27.24 7.48
C LEU A 50 -13.12 27.76 8.61
N GLU A 51 -13.61 26.85 9.44
CA GLU A 51 -14.46 27.15 10.61
C GLU A 51 -13.71 28.07 11.62
N GLU A 52 -12.45 27.78 11.91
CA GLU A 52 -11.62 28.50 12.88
C GLU A 52 -11.09 29.83 12.34
N SER A 53 -10.82 29.91 11.05
CA SER A 53 -10.16 31.10 10.45
C SER A 53 -11.04 32.34 10.44
N GLY A 54 -12.37 32.22 10.62
CA GLY A 54 -13.32 33.33 10.52
C GLY A 54 -13.23 34.04 9.16
N ALA A 55 -12.76 33.32 8.13
CA ALA A 55 -12.55 33.91 6.81
C ALA A 55 -13.88 34.39 6.20
N GLY A 56 -13.84 35.52 5.56
CA GLY A 56 -14.96 36.02 4.76
C GLY A 56 -15.13 35.17 3.48
N LYS A 57 -15.32 35.82 2.34
CA LYS A 57 -15.44 35.11 1.05
C LYS A 57 -14.21 34.24 0.80
N THR A 58 -14.39 32.95 0.68
CA THR A 58 -13.34 31.96 0.52
C THR A 58 -13.45 31.23 -0.81
N GLU A 59 -12.31 30.96 -1.45
CA GLU A 59 -12.19 30.11 -2.62
C GLU A 59 -11.25 28.95 -2.31
N ILE A 60 -11.67 27.73 -2.64
CA ILE A 60 -10.85 26.52 -2.58
C ILE A 60 -10.40 26.17 -3.99
N TRP A 61 -9.11 26.16 -4.23
CA TRP A 61 -8.53 25.78 -5.51
C TRP A 61 -7.89 24.40 -5.39
N ILE A 62 -8.35 23.47 -6.23
CA ILE A 62 -7.86 22.08 -6.25
C ILE A 62 -7.14 21.86 -7.57
N ALA A 63 -5.81 21.75 -7.53
CA ALA A 63 -5.02 21.32 -8.68
C ALA A 63 -4.97 19.77 -8.67
N SER A 64 -5.42 19.12 -9.73
CA SER A 64 -5.54 17.67 -9.79
C SER A 64 -5.47 17.15 -11.23
N ASP A 65 -4.90 15.96 -11.39
CA ASP A 65 -4.92 15.17 -12.63
C ASP A 65 -6.26 14.46 -12.89
N MET A 66 -7.24 14.66 -12.01
CA MET A 66 -8.60 14.11 -12.08
C MET A 66 -8.67 12.57 -12.03
N GLN A 67 -7.65 11.91 -11.51
CA GLN A 67 -7.66 10.45 -11.39
C GLN A 67 -8.68 9.96 -10.35
N ALA A 68 -9.38 8.88 -10.68
CA ALA A 68 -10.37 8.26 -9.77
C ALA A 68 -9.73 7.78 -8.45
N SER A 69 -8.45 7.38 -8.46
CA SER A 69 -7.69 7.00 -7.28
C SER A 69 -7.53 8.13 -6.26
N SER A 70 -7.39 9.38 -6.73
CA SER A 70 -7.29 10.58 -5.89
C SER A 70 -8.65 11.13 -5.48
N TRP A 71 -9.60 11.13 -6.40
CA TRP A 71 -10.94 11.68 -6.16
C TRP A 71 -11.88 10.74 -5.42
N LYS A 72 -11.66 9.43 -5.52
CA LYS A 72 -12.44 8.38 -4.84
C LYS A 72 -13.96 8.67 -4.89
N PRO A 73 -14.59 8.64 -6.08
CA PRO A 73 -15.97 9.08 -6.26
C PRO A 73 -16.96 8.35 -5.34
N ASP A 74 -16.66 7.09 -4.99
CA ASP A 74 -17.49 6.25 -4.13
C ASP A 74 -17.11 6.37 -2.63
N SER A 75 -16.26 7.32 -2.26
CA SER A 75 -15.85 7.51 -0.86
C SER A 75 -17.04 7.89 0.03
N PRO A 76 -17.23 7.23 1.18
CA PRO A 76 -18.28 7.57 2.14
C PRO A 76 -18.05 8.93 2.81
N LEU A 77 -16.91 9.58 2.59
CA LEU A 77 -16.62 10.90 3.13
C LEU A 77 -17.35 12.02 2.39
N TRP A 78 -17.71 11.84 1.10
CA TRP A 78 -18.30 12.89 0.28
C TRP A 78 -19.58 13.50 0.84
N PRO A 79 -20.57 12.72 1.34
CA PRO A 79 -21.78 13.30 1.91
C PRO A 79 -21.49 14.24 3.09
N GLY A 80 -20.62 13.82 4.02
CA GLY A 80 -20.22 14.63 5.16
C GLY A 80 -19.44 15.89 4.78
N VAL A 81 -18.53 15.80 3.83
CA VAL A 81 -17.78 16.96 3.29
C VAL A 81 -18.75 17.98 2.67
N ARG A 82 -19.66 17.55 1.82
CA ARG A 82 -20.65 18.44 1.17
C ARG A 82 -21.54 19.11 2.20
N GLN A 83 -22.06 18.36 3.16
CA GLN A 83 -22.92 18.88 4.23
C GLN A 83 -22.22 19.95 5.05
N ARG A 84 -20.99 19.68 5.50
CA ARG A 84 -20.22 20.63 6.33
C ARG A 84 -19.82 21.89 5.57
N LEU A 85 -19.36 21.76 4.31
CA LEU A 85 -19.04 22.93 3.47
C LEU A 85 -20.27 23.82 3.21
N ALA A 86 -21.43 23.20 2.99
CA ALA A 86 -22.69 23.94 2.80
C ALA A 86 -23.22 24.59 4.09
N ALA A 87 -22.86 24.06 5.25
CA ALA A 87 -23.25 24.58 6.56
C ALA A 87 -22.38 25.75 7.06
N LEU A 88 -21.27 26.06 6.38
CA LEU A 88 -20.44 27.22 6.73
C LEU A 88 -21.26 28.52 6.56
N PRO A 89 -21.04 29.55 7.41
CA PRO A 89 -21.74 30.83 7.31
C PRO A 89 -21.63 31.49 5.93
N LEU A 90 -20.47 31.31 5.29
CA LEU A 90 -20.22 31.68 3.89
C LEU A 90 -19.62 30.48 3.17
N PRO A 91 -20.41 29.66 2.48
CA PRO A 91 -19.92 28.51 1.76
C PRO A 91 -18.84 28.89 0.74
N PRO A 92 -17.71 28.18 0.70
CA PRO A 92 -16.63 28.49 -0.22
C PRO A 92 -17.00 28.15 -1.65
N SER A 93 -16.49 28.91 -2.61
CA SER A 93 -16.51 28.48 -4.01
C SER A 93 -15.35 27.53 -4.27
N ILE A 94 -15.62 26.41 -4.97
CA ILE A 94 -14.61 25.41 -5.31
C ILE A 94 -14.25 25.57 -6.79
N ARG A 95 -12.96 25.70 -7.07
CA ARG A 95 -12.39 25.74 -8.41
C ARG A 95 -11.46 24.55 -8.61
N ILE A 96 -11.64 23.83 -9.69
CA ILE A 96 -10.79 22.68 -10.05
C ILE A 96 -9.92 23.10 -11.23
N MET A 97 -8.62 23.03 -11.03
CA MET A 97 -7.60 23.15 -12.08
C MET A 97 -7.24 21.74 -12.54
N ALA A 98 -7.86 21.28 -13.62
CA ALA A 98 -7.59 19.97 -14.18
C ALA A 98 -6.27 20.02 -14.98
N LEU A 99 -5.28 19.28 -14.50
CA LEU A 99 -4.02 19.04 -15.21
C LEU A 99 -4.24 17.87 -16.18
N ARG A 100 -3.92 18.05 -17.44
CA ARG A 100 -4.27 17.09 -18.50
C ARG A 100 -3.10 16.32 -19.07
N ASP A 101 -1.94 16.32 -18.41
CA ASP A 101 -0.81 15.49 -18.85
C ASP A 101 -1.09 14.02 -18.49
N ARG A 102 -2.02 13.42 -19.25
CA ARG A 102 -2.22 11.97 -19.19
C ARG A 102 -1.27 11.33 -20.18
N PRO A 103 -0.51 10.32 -19.77
CA PRO A 103 0.21 9.49 -20.72
C PRO A 103 -0.79 8.93 -21.76
N GLU A 104 -0.47 9.02 -23.03
CA GLU A 104 -1.31 8.46 -24.10
C GLU A 104 -1.40 6.94 -23.94
N SER A 105 -0.33 6.33 -23.48
CA SER A 105 -0.25 4.90 -23.18
C SER A 105 0.64 4.65 -21.97
N ASN A 106 0.27 3.69 -21.13
CA ASN A 106 1.02 3.32 -19.94
C ASN A 106 0.99 1.80 -19.71
N ARG A 107 2.11 1.22 -19.30
CA ARG A 107 2.26 -0.16 -18.83
C ARG A 107 2.85 -0.15 -17.44
N GLY A 108 2.09 -0.59 -16.48
CA GLY A 108 2.60 -0.77 -15.12
C GLY A 108 2.84 -2.24 -14.81
N ILE A 109 3.94 -2.58 -14.13
CA ILE A 109 4.24 -3.94 -13.69
C ILE A 109 4.20 -4.05 -12.17
N ARG A 110 3.67 -5.17 -11.69
CA ARG A 110 3.66 -5.50 -10.26
C ARG A 110 4.01 -6.95 -10.04
N VAL A 111 4.92 -7.22 -9.11
CA VAL A 111 5.16 -8.56 -8.59
C VAL A 111 4.14 -8.82 -7.46
N ARG A 112 3.17 -9.68 -7.73
CA ARG A 112 2.13 -10.06 -6.76
C ARG A 112 2.66 -11.02 -5.73
N GLN A 113 3.52 -11.94 -6.17
CA GLN A 113 4.13 -12.94 -5.32
C GLN A 113 5.51 -13.34 -5.84
N ALA A 114 6.43 -13.56 -4.92
CA ALA A 114 7.74 -14.14 -5.17
C ALA A 114 7.98 -15.26 -4.14
N GLN A 115 8.18 -16.48 -4.60
CA GLN A 115 8.40 -17.63 -3.73
C GLN A 115 9.35 -18.64 -4.34
N VAL A 116 10.12 -19.34 -3.50
CA VAL A 116 10.96 -20.45 -3.96
C VAL A 116 10.16 -21.74 -3.93
N ASN A 117 10.17 -22.46 -5.05
CA ASN A 117 9.56 -23.76 -5.17
C ASN A 117 10.47 -24.70 -5.97
N ASN A 118 10.86 -25.81 -5.39
CA ASN A 118 11.72 -26.82 -6.02
C ASN A 118 13.01 -26.24 -6.64
N GLY A 119 13.70 -25.34 -5.93
CA GLY A 119 14.95 -24.72 -6.40
C GLY A 119 14.76 -23.64 -7.48
N LYS A 120 13.53 -23.23 -7.75
CA LYS A 120 13.19 -22.16 -8.68
C LYS A 120 12.50 -21.03 -7.95
N LEU A 121 12.82 -19.80 -8.32
CA LEU A 121 12.02 -18.63 -7.95
C LEU A 121 10.81 -18.54 -8.88
N VAL A 122 9.62 -18.58 -8.31
CA VAL A 122 8.36 -18.43 -9.00
C VAL A 122 7.84 -17.03 -8.74
N LEU A 123 7.70 -16.23 -9.79
CA LEU A 123 7.15 -14.88 -9.75
C LEU A 123 5.75 -14.88 -10.37
N ASP A 124 4.77 -14.41 -9.65
CA ASP A 124 3.45 -14.07 -10.18
C ASP A 124 3.44 -12.57 -10.49
N LEU A 125 3.45 -12.25 -11.77
CA LEU A 125 3.52 -10.90 -12.30
C LEU A 125 2.13 -10.46 -12.76
N GLU A 126 1.81 -9.20 -12.54
CA GLU A 126 0.64 -8.53 -13.10
C GLU A 126 1.11 -7.32 -13.90
N VAL A 127 0.67 -7.23 -15.14
CA VAL A 127 0.92 -6.08 -16.01
C VAL A 127 -0.41 -5.43 -16.37
N LEU A 128 -0.53 -4.16 -16.07
CA LEU A 128 -1.66 -3.31 -16.43
C LEU A 128 -1.29 -2.51 -17.67
N ARG A 129 -2.19 -2.42 -18.63
CA ARG A 129 -2.04 -1.60 -19.84
C ARG A 129 -3.18 -0.59 -19.93
N GLN A 130 -2.86 0.66 -20.13
CA GLN A 130 -3.82 1.74 -20.33
C GLN A 130 -3.48 2.50 -21.63
N GLY A 131 -4.49 2.85 -22.41
CA GLY A 131 -4.28 3.56 -23.68
C GLY A 131 -3.93 2.64 -24.87
N PHE A 132 -3.86 1.33 -24.67
CA PHE A 132 -3.61 0.33 -25.72
C PHE A 132 -4.91 -0.33 -26.20
N ASN A 133 -4.89 -0.86 -27.41
CA ASN A 133 -6.00 -1.69 -27.88
C ASN A 133 -6.00 -3.03 -27.11
N PRO A 134 -7.02 -3.34 -26.30
CA PRO A 134 -7.06 -4.56 -25.50
C PRO A 134 -7.14 -5.83 -26.35
N ASN A 135 -7.62 -5.74 -27.58
CA ASN A 135 -7.76 -6.87 -28.48
C ASN A 135 -6.47 -7.17 -29.30
N GLN A 136 -5.45 -6.33 -29.14
CA GLN A 136 -4.17 -6.53 -29.82
C GLN A 136 -3.13 -7.03 -28.83
N PRO A 137 -2.70 -8.31 -28.92
CA PRO A 137 -1.58 -8.82 -28.13
C PRO A 137 -0.29 -8.08 -28.45
N GLU A 138 0.57 -7.94 -27.48
CA GLU A 138 1.86 -7.26 -27.60
C GLU A 138 2.95 -8.07 -26.91
N ASP A 139 4.09 -8.24 -27.57
CA ASP A 139 5.28 -8.84 -26.99
C ASP A 139 6.17 -7.73 -26.40
N VAL A 140 6.30 -7.70 -25.07
CA VAL A 140 7.06 -6.67 -24.36
C VAL A 140 8.30 -7.28 -23.73
N PRO A 141 9.51 -6.78 -24.07
CA PRO A 141 10.73 -7.23 -23.41
C PRO A 141 10.75 -6.74 -21.97
N VAL A 142 11.15 -7.60 -21.04
CA VAL A 142 11.32 -7.25 -19.63
C VAL A 142 12.72 -7.61 -19.15
N GLN A 143 13.24 -6.79 -18.29
CA GLN A 143 14.46 -7.07 -17.55
C GLN A 143 14.11 -7.69 -16.21
N LEU A 144 14.73 -8.81 -15.90
CA LEU A 144 14.62 -9.49 -14.62
C LEU A 144 15.99 -9.44 -13.94
N SER A 145 16.02 -9.00 -12.70
CA SER A 145 17.23 -9.03 -11.88
C SER A 145 16.98 -9.78 -10.59
N VAL A 146 17.85 -10.71 -10.24
CA VAL A 146 17.83 -11.45 -8.98
C VAL A 146 19.23 -11.40 -8.39
N ASP A 147 19.40 -10.82 -7.20
CA ASP A 147 20.69 -10.65 -6.52
C ASP A 147 21.82 -10.15 -7.46
N ASN A 148 21.53 -9.13 -8.24
CA ASN A 148 22.43 -8.52 -9.23
C ASN A 148 22.71 -9.35 -10.51
N ALA A 149 22.19 -10.56 -10.62
CA ALA A 149 22.19 -11.28 -11.88
C ALA A 149 21.02 -10.83 -12.75
N SER A 150 21.30 -10.26 -13.90
CA SER A 150 20.27 -9.77 -14.83
C SER A 150 20.03 -10.73 -15.98
N SER A 151 18.79 -10.88 -16.36
CA SER A 151 18.35 -11.61 -17.54
C SER A 151 17.23 -10.84 -18.23
N SER A 152 17.02 -11.11 -19.51
CA SER A 152 15.87 -10.56 -20.26
C SER A 152 14.90 -11.68 -20.62
N ALA A 153 13.64 -11.32 -20.70
CA ALA A 153 12.55 -12.20 -21.15
C ALA A 153 11.55 -11.38 -21.95
N THR A 154 10.72 -12.05 -22.73
CA THR A 154 9.58 -11.41 -23.39
C THR A 154 8.31 -11.85 -22.70
N LEU A 155 7.43 -10.89 -22.39
CA LEU A 155 6.09 -11.14 -21.88
C LEU A 155 5.08 -10.89 -23.00
N GLN A 156 4.19 -11.85 -23.22
CA GLN A 156 3.06 -11.66 -24.10
C GLN A 156 1.89 -11.07 -23.32
N LEU A 157 1.54 -9.83 -23.63
CA LEU A 157 0.48 -9.09 -22.97
C LEU A 157 -0.79 -9.15 -23.81
N ALA A 158 -1.90 -9.51 -23.16
CA ALA A 158 -3.22 -9.53 -23.79
C ALA A 158 -4.25 -8.87 -22.86
N GLY A 159 -5.12 -8.03 -23.41
CA GLY A 159 -6.09 -7.29 -22.62
C GLY A 159 -5.50 -6.10 -21.86
N GLU A 160 -6.27 -5.53 -20.96
CA GLU A 160 -5.87 -4.41 -20.10
C GLU A 160 -5.09 -4.88 -18.87
N ASN A 161 -5.33 -6.10 -18.43
CA ASN A 161 -4.66 -6.73 -17.29
C ASN A 161 -4.20 -8.13 -17.68
N THR A 162 -2.90 -8.38 -17.58
CA THR A 162 -2.30 -9.68 -17.87
C THR A 162 -1.57 -10.21 -16.67
N SER A 163 -1.96 -11.41 -16.22
CA SER A 163 -1.27 -12.13 -15.14
C SER A 163 -0.37 -13.21 -15.74
N ILE A 164 0.90 -13.20 -15.37
CA ILE A 164 1.93 -14.07 -15.91
C ILE A 164 2.70 -14.73 -14.78
N ARG A 165 2.86 -16.04 -14.85
CA ARG A 165 3.76 -16.79 -13.95
C ARG A 165 5.11 -17.03 -14.65
N LYS A 166 6.20 -16.61 -14.00
CA LYS A 166 7.57 -16.79 -14.48
C LYS A 166 8.37 -17.63 -13.48
N GLU A 167 9.08 -18.63 -13.99
CA GLU A 167 9.99 -19.45 -13.20
C GLU A 167 11.44 -19.10 -13.56
N ILE A 168 12.28 -18.88 -12.56
CA ILE A 168 13.70 -18.54 -12.68
C ILE A 168 14.49 -19.58 -11.90
N PRO A 169 15.39 -20.35 -12.54
CA PRO A 169 16.25 -21.27 -11.81
C PRO A 169 17.12 -20.50 -10.81
N LEU A 170 17.20 -21.00 -9.58
CA LEU A 170 18.10 -20.44 -8.57
C LEU A 170 19.35 -21.31 -8.42
N PRO A 171 20.49 -20.74 -8.02
CA PRO A 171 21.64 -21.52 -7.60
C PRO A 171 21.29 -22.49 -6.46
N GLN A 172 21.99 -23.62 -6.42
CA GLN A 172 21.76 -24.64 -5.40
C GLN A 172 21.91 -24.06 -3.99
N GLY A 173 20.92 -24.32 -3.12
CA GLY A 173 20.90 -23.82 -1.73
C GLY A 173 20.45 -22.37 -1.59
N LYS A 174 20.10 -21.68 -2.69
CA LYS A 174 19.58 -20.33 -2.63
C LYS A 174 18.08 -20.34 -2.31
N GLU A 175 17.73 -19.86 -1.12
CA GLU A 175 16.34 -19.85 -0.64
C GLU A 175 15.78 -18.44 -0.37
N SER A 176 16.66 -17.43 -0.34
CA SER A 176 16.28 -16.03 -0.09
C SER A 176 17.08 -15.08 -0.96
N GLY A 177 16.49 -13.90 -1.20
CA GLY A 177 17.12 -12.84 -1.97
C GLY A 177 16.16 -11.72 -2.29
N PHE A 178 16.59 -10.87 -3.20
CA PHE A 178 15.83 -9.74 -3.67
C PHE A 178 15.99 -9.56 -5.19
N GLY A 179 15.13 -8.76 -5.78
CA GLY A 179 15.25 -8.47 -7.20
C GLY A 179 14.26 -7.43 -7.66
N PHE A 180 14.24 -7.23 -8.95
CA PHE A 180 13.26 -6.38 -9.62
C PHE A 180 12.89 -6.95 -10.99
N VAL A 181 11.73 -6.52 -11.46
CA VAL A 181 11.26 -6.70 -12.84
C VAL A 181 11.03 -5.31 -13.41
N ALA A 182 11.58 -5.05 -14.60
CA ALA A 182 11.44 -3.76 -15.26
C ALA A 182 10.90 -3.92 -16.68
N LEU A 183 9.92 -3.10 -17.02
CA LEU A 183 9.44 -2.86 -18.39
C LEU A 183 10.32 -1.81 -19.10
N PRO A 184 10.25 -1.70 -20.42
CA PRO A 184 10.75 -0.53 -21.14
C PRO A 184 10.05 0.74 -20.65
N HIS A 185 10.81 1.82 -20.52
CA HIS A 185 10.26 3.10 -20.09
C HIS A 185 9.17 3.61 -21.04
N ASP A 186 8.11 4.10 -20.44
CA ASP A 186 7.07 4.85 -21.12
C ASP A 186 6.87 6.24 -20.46
N ASP A 187 5.74 6.90 -20.71
CA ASP A 187 5.50 8.25 -20.19
C ASP A 187 5.35 8.33 -18.66
N PHE A 188 5.08 7.19 -18.00
CA PHE A 188 4.94 7.12 -16.56
C PHE A 188 5.93 6.13 -15.93
N ILE A 189 7.19 6.51 -15.89
CA ILE A 189 8.33 5.68 -15.46
C ILE A 189 8.24 5.06 -14.05
N ARG A 190 7.29 5.49 -13.22
CA ARG A 190 7.22 5.08 -11.80
C ARG A 190 6.68 3.67 -11.61
N ASP A 191 5.85 3.18 -12.53
CA ASP A 191 5.28 1.83 -12.48
C ASP A 191 5.92 0.87 -13.48
N ASP A 192 6.99 1.30 -14.17
CA ASP A 192 7.80 0.44 -15.02
C ASP A 192 8.61 -0.59 -14.24
N ILE A 193 8.86 -0.38 -12.95
CA ILE A 193 9.72 -1.23 -12.14
C ILE A 193 8.97 -1.71 -10.89
N SER A 194 9.03 -3.03 -10.66
CA SER A 194 8.53 -3.64 -9.42
C SER A 194 9.64 -4.40 -8.72
N PHE A 195 9.91 -4.03 -7.47
CA PHE A 195 10.87 -4.70 -6.61
C PHE A 195 10.21 -5.82 -5.83
N PHE A 196 10.98 -6.86 -5.52
CA PHE A 196 10.52 -7.98 -4.71
C PHE A 196 11.62 -8.54 -3.83
N THR A 197 11.21 -9.22 -2.76
CA THR A 197 12.06 -10.07 -1.94
C THR A 197 11.45 -11.46 -1.88
N PHE A 198 12.29 -12.46 -1.71
CA PHE A 198 11.84 -13.83 -1.48
C PHE A 198 12.66 -14.46 -0.35
N ALA A 199 11.99 -15.27 0.45
CA ALA A 199 12.60 -16.03 1.53
C ALA A 199 11.74 -17.27 1.82
N PRO A 200 12.28 -18.31 2.48
CA PRO A 200 11.49 -19.38 3.01
C PRO A 200 10.39 -18.81 3.91
N LYS A 201 9.17 -19.32 3.77
CA LYS A 201 8.12 -18.95 4.72
C LYS A 201 8.58 -19.32 6.13
N PRO A 202 8.70 -18.37 7.06
CA PRO A 202 9.12 -18.68 8.41
C PRO A 202 8.16 -19.69 9.03
N LEU A 203 8.71 -20.72 9.64
CA LEU A 203 7.93 -21.62 10.48
C LEU A 203 7.40 -20.80 11.65
N ALA A 204 6.12 -20.57 11.70
CA ALA A 204 5.49 -19.85 12.80
C ALA A 204 5.04 -20.85 13.87
N ASN A 205 5.81 -20.96 14.94
CA ASN A 205 5.40 -21.67 16.14
C ASN A 205 4.56 -20.74 17.00
N ILE A 206 3.33 -21.13 17.26
CA ILE A 206 2.34 -20.32 17.98
C ILE A 206 2.00 -21.02 19.28
N LEU A 207 2.21 -20.35 20.38
CA LEU A 207 1.87 -20.84 21.72
C LEU A 207 0.53 -20.23 22.13
N ILE A 208 -0.41 -21.07 22.54
CA ILE A 208 -1.76 -20.64 22.89
C ILE A 208 -2.01 -20.93 24.37
N PHE A 209 -2.24 -19.88 25.12
CA PHE A 209 -2.74 -19.96 26.50
C PHE A 209 -4.25 -19.74 26.48
N GLY A 210 -5.00 -20.75 26.85
CA GLY A 210 -6.46 -20.67 26.82
C GLY A 210 -7.10 -21.93 27.43
N PRO A 211 -8.44 -21.93 27.56
CA PRO A 211 -9.15 -23.10 28.09
C PRO A 211 -9.03 -24.28 27.13
N SER A 212 -8.93 -25.47 27.68
CA SER A 212 -9.12 -26.71 26.92
C SER A 212 -10.58 -26.83 26.44
N GLY A 213 -10.81 -27.50 25.33
CA GLY A 213 -12.14 -27.69 24.77
C GLY A 213 -12.36 -26.96 23.44
N GLU A 214 -13.59 -26.57 23.13
CA GLU A 214 -13.95 -25.97 21.83
C GLU A 214 -13.26 -24.64 21.56
N VAL A 215 -13.16 -23.78 22.57
CA VAL A 215 -12.47 -22.50 22.43
C VAL A 215 -10.99 -22.70 22.11
N GLY A 216 -10.31 -23.61 22.81
CA GLY A 216 -8.91 -23.93 22.52
C GLY A 216 -8.71 -24.53 21.11
N LYS A 217 -9.61 -25.40 20.67
CA LYS A 217 -9.61 -25.95 19.31
C LYS A 217 -9.79 -24.84 18.27
N THR A 218 -10.74 -23.94 18.51
CA THR A 218 -10.99 -22.80 17.62
C THR A 218 -9.78 -21.90 17.52
N LEU A 219 -9.16 -21.51 18.66
CA LEU A 219 -7.94 -20.73 18.68
C LEU A 219 -6.79 -21.41 17.93
N SER A 220 -6.63 -22.73 18.10
CA SER A 220 -5.62 -23.53 17.40
C SER A 220 -5.85 -23.54 15.88
N LEU A 221 -7.10 -23.72 15.44
CA LEU A 221 -7.46 -23.69 14.03
C LEU A 221 -7.29 -22.30 13.42
N MET A 222 -7.63 -21.24 14.14
CA MET A 222 -7.42 -19.85 13.68
C MET A 222 -5.94 -19.50 13.59
N SER A 223 -5.12 -19.98 14.52
CA SER A 223 -3.68 -19.69 14.58
C SER A 223 -2.89 -20.50 13.55
N ALA A 224 -3.26 -21.75 13.32
CA ALA A 224 -2.64 -22.64 12.34
C ALA A 224 -3.70 -23.33 11.50
N PRO A 225 -4.33 -22.61 10.53
CA PRO A 225 -5.38 -23.18 9.69
C PRO A 225 -4.88 -24.38 8.88
N PRO A 226 -5.69 -25.41 8.72
CA PRO A 226 -5.39 -26.52 7.81
C PRO A 226 -5.14 -25.97 6.39
N GLY A 227 -4.09 -26.44 5.75
CA GLY A 227 -3.74 -26.00 4.39
C GLY A 227 -2.80 -24.76 4.31
N LEU A 228 -2.46 -24.12 5.44
CA LEU A 228 -1.38 -23.13 5.49
C LEU A 228 -0.11 -23.78 6.04
N PRO A 229 0.82 -24.23 5.18
CA PRO A 229 2.07 -24.86 5.62
C PRO A 229 2.93 -23.87 6.40
N GLY A 230 3.73 -24.39 7.33
CA GLY A 230 4.69 -23.58 8.09
C GLY A 230 4.11 -22.92 9.36
N ARG A 231 2.89 -23.27 9.77
CA ARG A 231 2.31 -22.82 11.05
C ARG A 231 2.02 -24.02 11.95
N LYS A 232 2.46 -23.92 13.21
CA LYS A 232 2.17 -24.93 14.24
C LYS A 232 1.66 -24.25 15.49
N ALA A 233 0.42 -24.56 15.89
CA ALA A 233 -0.14 -24.09 17.13
C ALA A 233 0.01 -25.16 18.20
N THR A 234 0.46 -24.77 19.40
CA THR A 234 0.64 -25.67 20.54
C THR A 234 -0.03 -25.07 21.77
N MET A 235 -0.82 -25.86 22.47
CA MET A 235 -1.36 -25.50 23.79
C MET A 235 -0.50 -26.22 24.84
N PRO A 236 0.21 -25.50 25.71
CA PRO A 236 1.05 -26.12 26.71
C PRO A 236 0.18 -26.80 27.80
N GLY A 237 0.55 -27.98 28.21
CA GLY A 237 -0.15 -28.71 29.26
C GLY A 237 0.08 -28.13 30.66
N ASN A 238 1.16 -27.39 30.83
CA ASN A 238 1.52 -26.73 32.11
C ASN A 238 2.45 -25.51 31.88
N THR A 239 2.56 -24.69 32.91
CA THR A 239 3.36 -23.45 32.90
C THR A 239 4.86 -23.68 32.64
N ARG A 240 5.42 -24.80 33.09
CA ARG A 240 6.83 -25.13 32.90
C ARG A 240 7.16 -25.46 31.45
N GLU A 241 6.28 -26.19 30.79
CA GLU A 241 6.38 -26.48 29.36
C GLU A 241 6.25 -25.20 28.51
N ALA A 242 5.34 -24.31 28.92
CA ALA A 242 5.17 -23.01 28.30
C ALA A 242 6.42 -22.15 28.39
N GLN A 243 7.05 -22.05 29.56
CA GLN A 243 8.27 -21.27 29.80
C GLN A 243 9.46 -21.82 29.01
N ALA A 244 9.61 -23.14 28.93
CA ALA A 244 10.70 -23.78 28.17
C ALA A 244 10.63 -23.48 26.67
N ASN A 245 9.45 -23.23 26.15
CA ASN A 245 9.22 -23.04 24.71
C ASN A 245 9.08 -21.59 24.26
N LEU A 246 8.97 -20.61 25.17
CA LEU A 246 8.70 -19.21 24.86
C LEU A 246 9.70 -18.61 23.87
N ALA A 247 10.99 -18.87 24.04
CA ALA A 247 12.06 -18.31 23.21
C ALA A 247 12.00 -18.78 21.73
N SER A 248 11.36 -19.91 21.47
CA SER A 248 11.23 -20.50 20.12
C SER A 248 9.91 -20.17 19.44
N GLN A 249 9.06 -19.34 20.05
CA GLN A 249 7.76 -19.01 19.53
C GLN A 249 7.79 -17.73 18.69
N SER A 250 7.07 -17.74 17.57
CA SER A 250 6.87 -16.57 16.73
C SER A 250 5.72 -15.69 17.21
N MET A 251 4.75 -16.28 17.94
CA MET A 251 3.59 -15.61 18.45
C MET A 251 3.08 -16.29 19.71
N VAL A 252 2.55 -15.51 20.64
CA VAL A 252 1.82 -15.98 21.80
C VAL A 252 0.39 -15.47 21.72
N VAL A 253 -0.57 -16.37 21.76
CA VAL A 253 -2.01 -16.05 21.87
C VAL A 253 -2.44 -16.27 23.31
N TRP A 254 -2.94 -15.24 23.94
CA TRP A 254 -3.41 -15.28 25.32
C TRP A 254 -4.92 -15.09 25.38
N TYR A 255 -5.63 -16.06 25.95
CA TYR A 255 -7.07 -15.99 26.15
C TYR A 255 -7.37 -16.15 27.66
N GLY A 256 -7.68 -15.05 28.32
CA GLY A 256 -7.95 -15.00 29.77
C GLY A 256 -7.45 -13.73 30.40
N PRO A 257 -7.50 -13.65 31.75
CA PRO A 257 -6.94 -12.50 32.45
C PRO A 257 -5.43 -12.39 32.16
N PRO A 258 -4.88 -11.16 32.15
CA PRO A 258 -3.45 -10.97 31.87
C PRO A 258 -2.61 -11.71 32.92
N PRO A 259 -1.41 -12.20 32.52
CA PRO A 259 -0.50 -12.86 33.44
C PRO A 259 -0.12 -11.90 34.59
N ARG A 260 0.03 -12.43 35.80
CA ARG A 260 0.51 -11.62 36.93
C ARG A 260 1.97 -11.22 36.69
N ALA A 261 2.36 -10.04 37.16
CA ALA A 261 3.65 -9.40 36.93
C ALA A 261 4.90 -10.27 37.24
N GLU A 262 4.78 -11.34 38.00
CA GLU A 262 5.85 -12.31 38.27
C GLU A 262 6.23 -13.16 37.04
N MET A 263 5.37 -13.23 36.01
CA MET A 263 5.65 -13.91 34.74
C MET A 263 6.31 -12.97 33.70
N GLU A 264 6.29 -11.67 33.91
CA GLU A 264 6.90 -10.67 33.02
C GLU A 264 8.42 -10.48 33.27
N LYS A 265 8.95 -10.99 34.37
CA LYS A 265 10.36 -10.82 34.76
C LYS A 265 11.30 -11.96 34.34
N LYS A 266 10.88 -12.84 33.50
CA LYS A 266 11.70 -13.91 32.92
C LYS A 266 11.45 -13.92 31.41
#